data_338f0e7bd49bd3dd5e5801cfbe915b58
#
_entry.id   338f0e7bd49bd3dd5e5801cfbe915b58
#
_cell.length_a   1.000
_cell.length_b   1.000
_cell.length_c   1.000
_cell.angle_alpha   90.00
_cell.angle_beta   90.00
_cell.angle_gamma   90.00
#
_symmetry.space_group_name_H-M   'P 1'
#
loop_
_entity.id
_entity.type
_entity.pdbx_description
1 polymer ?
#
loop_
_entity_poly.entity_id
_entity_poly.type
_entity_poly.pdbx_seq_one_letter_code
_entity_poly.pdbx_strand_id
1 'polypeptide(L)'
;IQSGIIGKVHTVRAWTDRNSGYDGPVPEGKDPIPDSLDWNLWLGTSPERPYKEKYYHPGIWRKLVDYGCGTLGDMGIHIFDTPYNALALDVPLTIKNKCRKPNGYGYPESNRATYTFPGTQYTANTLKWIWSDGPGSPIDKKYLELPNEDKLPLQGAMFIGEKGRLLLPHFMERPRHIV
;
A
#
# COMPACT_ATOMS: atom_id res chain seq x y z
N ILE A 1 -9.50 -15.71 11.82
CA ILE A 1 -9.77 -14.51 12.63
C ILE A 1 -11.11 -14.65 13.32
N GLN A 2 -12.19 -14.86 12.58
CA GLN A 2 -13.54 -14.93 13.13
C GLN A 2 -13.78 -16.13 14.09
N SER A 3 -12.96 -17.17 14.03
CA SER A 3 -12.93 -18.26 15.01
C SER A 3 -12.33 -17.88 16.37
N GLY A 4 -11.74 -16.68 16.50
CA GLY A 4 -11.12 -16.20 17.73
C GLY A 4 -9.75 -16.80 18.05
N ILE A 5 -9.10 -17.49 17.10
CA ILE A 5 -7.82 -18.20 17.33
C ILE A 5 -6.71 -17.29 17.86
N ILE A 6 -6.68 -16.01 17.45
CA ILE A 6 -5.70 -15.02 17.91
C ILE A 6 -6.29 -14.02 18.92
N GLY A 7 -7.53 -14.26 19.41
CA GLY A 7 -8.25 -13.32 20.28
C GLY A 7 -8.69 -12.06 19.52
N LYS A 8 -9.01 -10.99 20.26
CA LYS A 8 -9.37 -9.69 19.68
C LYS A 8 -8.15 -9.07 19.01
N VAL A 9 -8.32 -8.65 17.76
CA VAL A 9 -7.23 -8.00 17.01
C VAL A 9 -7.15 -6.52 17.42
N HIS A 10 -5.97 -6.07 17.83
CA HIS A 10 -5.73 -4.67 18.22
C HIS A 10 -4.87 -3.91 17.20
N THR A 11 -4.11 -4.61 16.36
CA THR A 11 -3.27 -3.99 15.34
C THR A 11 -3.25 -4.82 14.07
N VAL A 12 -3.38 -4.16 12.92
CA VAL A 12 -3.06 -4.72 11.61
C VAL A 12 -1.87 -3.95 11.06
N ARG A 13 -0.87 -4.68 10.55
CA ARG A 13 0.23 -4.11 9.78
C ARG A 13 0.17 -4.65 8.37
N ALA A 14 -0.03 -3.78 7.40
CA ALA A 14 -0.12 -4.11 5.99
C ALA A 14 1.03 -3.43 5.24
N TRP A 15 1.63 -4.11 4.27
CA TRP A 15 2.79 -3.58 3.56
C TRP A 15 2.94 -4.12 2.14
N THR A 16 3.67 -3.35 1.34
CA THR A 16 4.25 -3.77 0.06
C THR A 16 5.60 -3.11 -0.14
N ASP A 17 6.54 -3.82 -0.72
CA ASP A 17 7.84 -3.26 -1.13
C ASP A 17 7.77 -2.56 -2.51
N ARG A 18 6.62 -2.64 -3.18
CA ARG A 18 6.41 -1.98 -4.48
C ARG A 18 6.55 -0.47 -4.36
N ASN A 19 7.08 0.12 -5.41
CA ASN A 19 7.22 1.57 -5.55
C ASN A 19 6.46 2.04 -6.80
N SER A 20 5.24 2.53 -6.58
CA SER A 20 4.49 3.30 -7.57
C SER A 20 4.49 4.79 -7.18
N GLY A 21 5.65 5.28 -6.74
CA GLY A 21 5.93 6.68 -6.45
C GLY A 21 7.06 7.23 -7.30
N TYR A 22 7.19 8.57 -7.30
CA TYR A 22 8.24 9.30 -7.99
C TYR A 22 8.61 10.59 -7.23
N ASP A 23 9.79 10.60 -6.68
CA ASP A 23 10.33 11.73 -5.90
C ASP A 23 11.26 12.62 -6.71
N GLY A 24 11.53 12.25 -7.98
CA GLY A 24 12.38 13.01 -8.88
C GLY A 24 11.73 14.30 -9.41
N PRO A 25 12.51 15.10 -10.14
CA PRO A 25 12.03 16.33 -10.78
C PRO A 25 11.10 16.00 -11.96
N VAL A 26 10.28 16.98 -12.35
CA VAL A 26 9.54 16.91 -13.62
C VAL A 26 10.55 16.76 -14.75
N PRO A 27 10.39 15.81 -15.68
CA PRO A 27 11.32 15.62 -16.79
C PRO A 27 11.32 16.83 -17.71
N GLU A 28 12.51 17.24 -18.11
CA GLU A 28 12.69 18.35 -19.05
C GLU A 28 12.78 17.85 -20.50
N GLY A 29 12.45 18.75 -21.46
CA GLY A 29 12.51 18.49 -22.88
C GLY A 29 11.41 17.56 -23.38
N LYS A 30 11.53 17.11 -24.61
CA LYS A 30 10.58 16.22 -25.32
C LYS A 30 11.33 15.18 -26.12
N ASP A 31 10.76 14.00 -26.22
CA ASP A 31 11.24 12.93 -27.09
C ASP A 31 10.27 12.73 -28.28
N PRO A 32 10.73 12.08 -29.37
CA PRO A 32 9.83 11.74 -30.47
C PRO A 32 8.68 10.84 -30.00
N ILE A 33 7.46 11.15 -30.42
CA ILE A 33 6.32 10.30 -30.15
C ILE A 33 6.40 9.09 -31.10
N PRO A 34 6.31 7.85 -30.60
CA PRO A 34 6.26 6.68 -31.48
C PRO A 34 5.06 6.74 -32.44
N ASP A 35 5.24 6.34 -33.70
CA ASP A 35 4.17 6.34 -34.71
C ASP A 35 2.95 5.51 -34.31
N SER A 36 3.14 4.52 -33.44
CA SER A 36 2.07 3.65 -32.92
C SER A 36 1.30 4.26 -31.75
N LEU A 37 1.67 5.46 -31.26
CA LEU A 37 1.09 6.09 -30.08
C LEU A 37 0.41 7.41 -30.44
N ASP A 38 -0.92 7.45 -30.30
CA ASP A 38 -1.63 8.73 -30.27
C ASP A 38 -1.46 9.37 -28.88
N TRP A 39 -0.50 10.30 -28.80
CA TRP A 39 -0.14 10.93 -27.53
C TRP A 39 -1.27 11.76 -26.95
N ASN A 40 -2.06 12.43 -27.80
CA ASN A 40 -3.17 13.24 -27.33
C ASN A 40 -4.30 12.39 -26.74
N LEU A 41 -4.64 11.27 -27.38
CA LEU A 41 -5.59 10.32 -26.84
C LEU A 41 -5.07 9.68 -25.55
N TRP A 42 -3.78 9.41 -25.47
CA TRP A 42 -3.17 8.85 -24.25
C TRP A 42 -3.25 9.82 -23.06
N LEU A 43 -3.02 11.12 -23.29
CA LEU A 43 -3.15 12.14 -22.25
C LEU A 43 -4.59 12.24 -21.70
N GLY A 44 -5.59 12.00 -22.54
CA GLY A 44 -6.99 12.07 -22.16
C GLY A 44 -7.40 13.45 -21.68
N THR A 45 -7.91 13.53 -20.45
CA THR A 45 -8.36 14.79 -19.82
C THR A 45 -7.27 15.50 -19.01
N SER A 46 -6.04 14.95 -18.98
CA SER A 46 -4.91 15.55 -18.27
C SER A 46 -4.38 16.79 -19.00
N PRO A 47 -3.66 17.67 -18.30
CA PRO A 47 -2.98 18.77 -18.97
C PRO A 47 -2.02 18.29 -20.06
N GLU A 48 -1.93 19.05 -21.15
CA GLU A 48 -0.97 18.78 -22.22
C GLU A 48 0.45 18.77 -21.69
N ARG A 49 1.20 17.71 -22.03
CA ARG A 49 2.59 17.50 -21.61
C ARG A 49 3.44 16.97 -22.75
N PRO A 50 4.73 17.36 -22.82
CA PRO A 50 5.66 16.78 -23.77
C PRO A 50 5.80 15.28 -23.54
N TYR A 51 5.84 14.51 -24.62
CA TYR A 51 6.16 13.07 -24.51
C TYR A 51 7.61 12.89 -24.03
N LYS A 52 7.77 11.92 -23.12
CA LYS A 52 9.09 11.44 -22.65
C LYS A 52 9.10 9.92 -22.66
N GLU A 53 10.02 9.35 -23.39
CA GLU A 53 10.20 7.90 -23.48
C GLU A 53 10.48 7.31 -22.08
N LYS A 54 9.87 6.15 -21.79
CA LYS A 54 10.04 5.41 -20.52
C LYS A 54 9.63 6.19 -19.27
N TYR A 55 8.93 7.30 -19.42
CA TYR A 55 8.51 8.13 -18.30
C TYR A 55 7.01 8.01 -17.97
N TYR A 56 6.17 7.90 -18.99
CA TYR A 56 4.73 7.73 -18.83
C TYR A 56 4.29 6.30 -19.11
N HIS A 57 4.74 5.75 -20.22
CA HIS A 57 4.34 4.47 -20.76
C HIS A 57 5.57 3.56 -20.97
N PRO A 58 5.42 2.23 -20.78
CA PRO A 58 4.31 1.52 -20.16
C PRO A 58 4.42 1.53 -18.62
N GLY A 59 3.28 1.70 -17.94
CA GLY A 59 3.16 1.44 -16.50
C GLY A 59 3.70 2.50 -15.53
N ILE A 60 4.59 3.39 -15.95
CA ILE A 60 5.18 4.43 -15.10
C ILE A 60 4.14 5.48 -14.67
N TRP A 61 3.11 5.69 -15.47
CA TRP A 61 2.00 6.58 -15.21
C TRP A 61 1.37 6.38 -13.80
N ARG A 62 1.46 5.17 -13.22
CA ARG A 62 0.96 4.89 -11.87
C ARG A 62 1.56 5.79 -10.79
N LYS A 63 2.77 6.29 -11.04
CA LYS A 63 3.55 7.15 -10.14
C LYS A 63 3.10 8.60 -10.15
N LEU A 64 2.33 9.00 -11.17
CA LEU A 64 2.02 10.40 -11.46
C LEU A 64 0.61 10.74 -11.01
N VAL A 65 0.44 11.93 -10.43
CA VAL A 65 -0.83 12.39 -9.85
C VAL A 65 -1.92 12.53 -10.90
N ASP A 66 -1.56 12.91 -12.13
CA ASP A 66 -2.53 13.11 -13.23
C ASP A 66 -3.12 11.80 -13.78
N TYR A 67 -2.44 10.65 -13.57
CA TYR A 67 -2.78 9.40 -14.25
C TYR A 67 -2.98 8.22 -13.31
N GLY A 68 -2.32 8.21 -12.17
CA GLY A 68 -2.31 7.11 -11.24
C GLY A 68 -2.80 7.47 -9.85
N CYS A 69 -2.65 6.53 -8.93
CA CYS A 69 -3.06 6.69 -7.53
C CYS A 69 -1.93 6.32 -6.55
N GLY A 70 -0.70 6.22 -7.03
CA GLY A 70 0.46 5.85 -6.20
C GLY A 70 0.38 4.43 -5.66
N THR A 71 1.35 4.07 -4.83
CA THR A 71 1.44 2.69 -4.30
C THR A 71 0.26 2.33 -3.41
N LEU A 72 -0.21 3.24 -2.56
CA LEU A 72 -1.35 2.96 -1.68
C LEU A 72 -2.64 2.72 -2.48
N GLY A 73 -2.91 3.52 -3.49
CA GLY A 73 -4.11 3.34 -4.31
C GLY A 73 -4.03 2.10 -5.21
N ASP A 74 -2.86 1.82 -5.78
CA ASP A 74 -2.61 0.67 -6.67
C ASP A 74 -2.62 -0.66 -5.90
N MET A 75 -1.89 -0.73 -4.79
CA MET A 75 -1.68 -1.98 -4.03
C MET A 75 -2.59 -2.12 -2.80
N GLY A 76 -3.09 -1.01 -2.28
CA GLY A 76 -3.91 -1.03 -1.06
C GLY A 76 -5.16 -1.88 -1.23
N ILE A 77 -5.86 -1.77 -2.34
CA ILE A 77 -7.06 -2.58 -2.61
C ILE A 77 -6.79 -4.08 -2.54
N HIS A 78 -5.63 -4.51 -3.00
CA HIS A 78 -5.26 -5.94 -2.99
C HIS A 78 -4.94 -6.46 -1.58
N ILE A 79 -4.39 -5.62 -0.72
CA ILE A 79 -3.88 -6.02 0.60
C ILE A 79 -4.89 -5.69 1.70
N PHE A 80 -5.72 -4.65 1.54
CA PHE A 80 -6.71 -4.24 2.53
C PHE A 80 -7.99 -5.08 2.47
N ASP A 81 -8.42 -5.51 1.30
CA ASP A 81 -9.74 -6.12 1.09
C ASP A 81 -10.01 -7.27 2.07
N THR A 82 -9.15 -8.29 2.09
CA THR A 82 -9.33 -9.45 2.96
C THR A 82 -9.29 -9.10 4.45
N PRO A 83 -8.28 -8.36 4.97
CA PRO A 83 -8.26 -7.94 6.37
C PRO A 83 -9.44 -7.05 6.76
N TYR A 84 -9.83 -6.13 5.90
CA TYR A 84 -10.94 -5.20 6.14
C TYR A 84 -12.26 -5.94 6.34
N ASN A 85 -12.57 -6.86 5.42
CA ASN A 85 -13.76 -7.69 5.48
C ASN A 85 -13.73 -8.70 6.63
N ALA A 86 -12.58 -9.35 6.86
CA ALA A 86 -12.43 -10.35 7.92
C ALA A 86 -12.63 -9.77 9.33
N LEU A 87 -12.31 -8.48 9.51
CA LEU A 87 -12.48 -7.76 10.77
C LEU A 87 -13.80 -6.97 10.85
N ALA A 88 -14.62 -7.01 9.80
CA ALA A 88 -15.87 -6.25 9.66
C ALA A 88 -15.66 -4.75 9.95
N LEU A 89 -14.62 -4.16 9.35
CA LEU A 89 -14.31 -2.75 9.56
C LEU A 89 -15.29 -1.84 8.81
N ASP A 90 -15.41 -0.63 9.29
CA ASP A 90 -16.17 0.45 8.70
C ASP A 90 -15.24 1.67 8.52
N VAL A 91 -15.77 2.87 8.48
CA VAL A 91 -15.00 4.11 8.27
C VAL A 91 -13.99 4.34 9.41
N PRO A 92 -12.74 4.69 9.11
CA PRO A 92 -11.77 5.00 10.14
C PRO A 92 -12.09 6.33 10.85
N LEU A 93 -11.86 6.37 12.16
CA LEU A 93 -12.02 7.57 12.98
C LEU A 93 -10.95 8.62 12.64
N THR A 94 -9.73 8.19 12.37
CA THR A 94 -8.60 9.06 12.02
C THR A 94 -7.67 8.41 11.03
N ILE A 95 -7.06 9.25 10.17
CA ILE A 95 -5.97 8.86 9.26
C ILE A 95 -4.82 9.82 9.48
N LYS A 96 -3.63 9.28 9.76
CA LYS A 96 -2.38 10.05 9.85
C LYS A 96 -1.40 9.53 8.83
N ASN A 97 -0.89 10.41 7.99
CA ASN A 97 0.05 10.06 6.95
C ASN A 97 1.44 10.62 7.23
N LYS A 98 2.48 9.83 6.94
CA LYS A 98 3.88 10.22 7.03
C LYS A 98 4.58 9.87 5.72
N CYS A 99 4.77 10.88 4.89
CA CYS A 99 5.53 10.84 3.65
C CYS A 99 6.15 12.21 3.40
N ARG A 100 6.87 12.38 2.29
CA ARG A 100 7.28 13.73 1.87
C ARG A 100 6.06 14.63 1.58
N LYS A 101 6.28 15.91 1.57
CA LYS A 101 5.24 16.87 1.15
C LYS A 101 4.86 16.64 -0.32
N PRO A 102 3.59 16.88 -0.71
CA PRO A 102 3.18 16.85 -2.11
C PRO A 102 4.05 17.78 -2.97
N ASN A 103 4.45 17.30 -4.15
CA ASN A 103 5.17 18.11 -5.13
C ASN A 103 4.28 18.49 -6.34
N GLY A 104 3.00 18.11 -6.31
CA GLY A 104 2.03 18.38 -7.39
C GLY A 104 2.21 17.52 -8.64
N TYR A 105 3.15 16.58 -8.65
CA TYR A 105 3.51 15.83 -9.83
C TYR A 105 3.49 14.31 -9.64
N GLY A 106 4.25 13.81 -8.68
CA GLY A 106 4.35 12.38 -8.38
C GLY A 106 3.84 12.04 -6.98
N TYR A 107 3.39 10.81 -6.81
CA TYR A 107 3.15 10.23 -5.50
C TYR A 107 4.48 9.94 -4.79
N PRO A 108 4.52 9.92 -3.45
CA PRO A 108 5.76 9.61 -2.72
C PRO A 108 6.21 8.17 -2.98
N GLU A 109 7.52 7.95 -3.09
CA GLU A 109 8.11 6.62 -3.27
C GLU A 109 7.99 5.74 -2.04
N SER A 110 7.85 6.36 -0.85
CA SER A 110 7.60 5.67 0.40
C SER A 110 6.54 6.41 1.19
N ASN A 111 5.60 5.66 1.73
CA ASN A 111 4.51 6.20 2.49
C ASN A 111 4.20 5.30 3.71
N ARG A 112 3.84 5.94 4.83
CA ARG A 112 3.29 5.26 6.02
C ARG A 112 2.00 5.94 6.43
N ALA A 113 0.88 5.23 6.30
CA ALA A 113 -0.41 5.69 6.76
C ALA A 113 -0.84 4.90 8.01
N THR A 114 -1.33 5.60 9.01
CA THR A 114 -1.88 5.00 10.22
C THR A 114 -3.35 5.38 10.33
N TYR A 115 -4.19 4.36 10.34
CA TYR A 115 -5.63 4.47 10.51
C TYR A 115 -6.00 4.03 11.93
N THR A 116 -6.98 4.68 12.52
CA THR A 116 -7.64 4.23 13.75
C THR A 116 -9.09 3.94 13.42
N PHE A 117 -9.51 2.70 13.61
CA PHE A 117 -10.89 2.26 13.40
C PHE A 117 -11.63 2.12 14.72
N PRO A 118 -12.95 2.28 14.74
CA PRO A 118 -13.77 1.85 15.86
C PRO A 118 -13.67 0.33 16.04
N GLY A 119 -13.93 -0.14 17.25
CA GLY A 119 -13.95 -1.56 17.53
C GLY A 119 -15.09 -2.30 16.84
N THR A 120 -14.87 -3.57 16.53
CA THR A 120 -15.85 -4.52 16.02
C THR A 120 -15.94 -5.75 16.91
N GLN A 121 -16.82 -6.68 16.58
CA GLN A 121 -16.89 -7.97 17.30
C GLN A 121 -15.59 -8.80 17.21
N TYR A 122 -14.66 -8.47 16.30
CA TYR A 122 -13.40 -9.20 16.10
C TYR A 122 -12.17 -8.42 16.57
N THR A 123 -12.34 -7.18 16.99
CA THR A 123 -11.23 -6.31 17.36
C THR A 123 -11.32 -5.85 18.82
N ALA A 124 -10.26 -5.26 19.35
CA ALA A 124 -10.30 -4.46 20.56
C ALA A 124 -11.22 -3.23 20.36
N ASN A 125 -11.46 -2.45 21.42
CA ASN A 125 -12.32 -1.25 21.38
C ASN A 125 -11.91 -0.23 20.32
N THR A 126 -10.64 -0.22 19.95
CA THR A 126 -10.10 0.48 18.78
C THR A 126 -9.09 -0.41 18.08
N LEU A 127 -9.06 -0.34 16.75
CA LEU A 127 -8.07 -1.04 15.93
C LEU A 127 -7.11 -0.04 15.33
N LYS A 128 -5.82 -0.29 15.49
CA LYS A 128 -4.76 0.44 14.80
C LYS A 128 -4.37 -0.30 13.53
N TRP A 129 -4.50 0.37 12.39
CA TRP A 129 -4.03 -0.16 11.11
C TRP A 129 -2.84 0.66 10.62
N ILE A 130 -1.74 0.01 10.28
CA ILE A 130 -0.52 0.65 9.80
C ILE A 130 -0.23 0.12 8.41
N TRP A 131 -0.29 0.99 7.42
CA TRP A 131 0.20 0.76 6.07
C TRP A 131 1.64 1.24 5.93
N SER A 132 2.46 0.50 5.21
CA SER A 132 3.81 0.90 4.81
C SER A 132 4.07 0.45 3.38
N ASP A 133 4.52 1.35 2.53
CA ASP A 133 4.89 1.01 1.16
C ASP A 133 6.26 1.57 0.77
N GLY A 134 6.75 1.10 -0.38
CA GLY A 134 8.01 1.50 -0.96
C GLY A 134 9.20 0.66 -0.50
N PRO A 135 10.40 0.98 -1.03
CA PRO A 135 11.61 0.21 -0.77
C PRO A 135 11.91 0.06 0.72
N GLY A 136 12.20 -1.16 1.15
CA GLY A 136 12.50 -1.48 2.54
C GLY A 136 11.29 -1.72 3.44
N SER A 137 10.05 -1.64 2.90
CA SER A 137 8.85 -2.03 3.64
C SER A 137 8.81 -3.55 3.89
N PRO A 138 8.23 -3.96 5.05
CA PRO A 138 7.73 -3.13 6.14
C PRO A 138 8.85 -2.53 6.99
N ILE A 139 8.62 -1.32 7.49
CA ILE A 139 9.47 -0.69 8.51
C ILE A 139 9.09 -1.20 9.91
N ASP A 140 10.01 -1.04 10.89
CA ASP A 140 9.82 -1.53 12.28
C ASP A 140 9.55 -3.04 12.35
N LYS A 141 10.44 -3.84 11.78
CA LYS A 141 10.32 -5.31 11.68
C LYS A 141 10.20 -6.03 13.03
N LYS A 142 10.63 -5.41 14.12
CA LYS A 142 10.61 -5.99 15.48
C LYS A 142 9.27 -6.64 15.86
N TYR A 143 8.14 -6.08 15.44
CA TYR A 143 6.81 -6.62 15.73
C TYR A 143 6.31 -7.62 14.67
N LEU A 144 7.12 -7.91 13.67
CA LEU A 144 6.79 -8.77 12.54
C LEU A 144 7.71 -9.99 12.46
N GLU A 145 8.55 -10.20 13.48
CA GLU A 145 9.45 -11.35 13.56
C GLU A 145 8.68 -12.66 13.46
N LEU A 146 9.16 -13.54 12.62
CA LEU A 146 8.62 -14.87 12.43
C LEU A 146 9.46 -15.89 13.20
N PRO A 147 8.89 -17.01 13.66
CA PRO A 147 9.66 -18.13 14.22
C PRO A 147 10.69 -18.66 13.22
N ASN A 148 11.76 -19.26 13.73
CA ASN A 148 12.78 -19.94 12.92
C ASN A 148 13.50 -19.04 11.90
N GLU A 149 13.61 -17.74 12.17
CA GLU A 149 14.22 -16.75 11.26
C GLU A 149 13.60 -16.72 9.85
N ASP A 150 12.36 -17.17 9.72
CA ASP A 150 11.60 -17.10 8.47
C ASP A 150 11.54 -15.67 7.95
N LYS A 151 11.64 -15.52 6.64
CA LYS A 151 11.54 -14.20 6.01
C LYS A 151 10.08 -13.78 5.86
N LEU A 152 9.82 -12.50 6.13
CA LEU A 152 8.53 -11.89 5.78
C LEU A 152 8.35 -11.88 4.27
N PRO A 153 7.11 -12.07 3.78
CA PRO A 153 6.81 -11.86 2.37
C PRO A 153 7.03 -10.38 2.00
N LEU A 154 7.34 -10.12 0.74
CA LEU A 154 7.52 -8.76 0.22
C LEU A 154 6.23 -7.91 0.34
N GLN A 155 5.08 -8.58 0.39
CA GLN A 155 3.77 -7.95 0.47
C GLN A 155 2.84 -8.79 1.35
N GLY A 156 2.01 -8.14 2.14
CA GLY A 156 1.07 -8.86 2.99
C GLY A 156 0.51 -8.03 4.14
N ALA A 157 -0.18 -8.73 5.04
CA ALA A 157 -0.69 -8.16 6.27
C ALA A 157 -0.42 -9.09 7.45
N MET A 158 -0.11 -8.52 8.61
CA MET A 158 0.00 -9.19 9.90
C MET A 158 -1.11 -8.67 10.81
N PHE A 159 -1.95 -9.57 11.26
CA PHE A 159 -2.90 -9.31 12.32
C PHE A 159 -2.24 -9.62 13.67
N ILE A 160 -2.34 -8.71 14.61
CA ILE A 160 -1.78 -8.86 15.96
C ILE A 160 -2.96 -8.82 16.93
N GLY A 161 -3.22 -9.94 17.56
CA GLY A 161 -4.29 -10.14 18.52
C GLY A 161 -3.78 -10.42 19.93
N GLU A 162 -4.71 -10.58 20.87
CA GLU A 162 -4.43 -10.81 22.28
C GLU A 162 -3.73 -12.15 22.56
N LYS A 163 -3.95 -13.15 21.69
CA LYS A 163 -3.51 -14.55 21.90
C LYS A 163 -2.51 -15.03 20.85
N GLY A 164 -2.10 -14.16 19.93
CA GLY A 164 -1.19 -14.55 18.86
C GLY A 164 -1.30 -13.64 17.64
N ARG A 165 -0.64 -14.04 16.58
CA ARG A 165 -0.56 -13.29 15.32
C ARG A 165 -0.99 -14.16 14.14
N LEU A 166 -1.52 -13.53 13.10
CA LEU A 166 -1.83 -14.20 11.83
C LEU A 166 -1.17 -13.44 10.70
N LEU A 167 -0.27 -14.08 9.98
CA LEU A 167 0.32 -13.55 8.76
C LEU A 167 -0.54 -13.95 7.56
N LEU A 168 -0.93 -12.96 6.77
CA LEU A 168 -1.59 -13.13 5.49
C LEU A 168 -0.65 -12.62 4.40
N PRO A 169 0.13 -13.49 3.74
CA PRO A 169 0.93 -13.09 2.59
C PRO A 169 0.01 -12.63 1.44
N HIS A 170 0.42 -11.62 0.70
CA HIS A 170 -0.15 -11.30 -0.60
C HIS A 170 0.76 -12.01 -1.60
N PHE A 171 0.31 -12.81 -2.33
CA PHE A 171 -0.65 -13.23 -3.28
C PHE A 171 -0.72 -14.78 -3.28
N MET A 172 -1.92 -15.34 -3.12
CA MET A 172 -2.21 -16.79 -3.23
C MET A 172 -1.49 -17.73 -2.23
N GLU A 173 -0.83 -17.21 -1.19
CA GLU A 173 -0.27 -18.04 -0.12
C GLU A 173 -1.29 -18.26 1.01
N ARG A 174 -1.12 -19.36 1.75
CA ARG A 174 -1.99 -19.67 2.89
C ARG A 174 -1.66 -18.78 4.09
N PRO A 175 -2.67 -18.32 4.84
CA PRO A 175 -2.44 -17.64 6.11
C PRO A 175 -1.64 -18.52 7.07
N ARG A 176 -0.72 -17.91 7.85
CA ARG A 176 0.10 -18.58 8.86
C ARG A 176 -0.24 -18.07 10.26
N HIS A 177 -0.66 -18.97 11.14
CA HIS A 177 -0.85 -18.68 12.55
C HIS A 177 0.52 -18.71 13.26
N ILE A 178 0.79 -17.70 14.08
CA ILE A 178 2.05 -17.50 14.80
C ILE A 178 1.69 -17.33 16.27
N VAL A 179 2.12 -18.29 17.06
CA VAL A 179 1.92 -18.34 18.51
C VAL A 179 3.12 -17.72 19.22
#